data_3d3a52e03e7c1efddc474ae3b4c70eb6
#
_entry.id   3d3a52e03e7c1efddc474ae3b4c70eb6
#
_cell.length_a   1.000
_cell.length_b   1.000
_cell.length_c   1.000
_cell.angle_alpha   90.00
_cell.angle_beta   90.00
_cell.angle_gamma   90.00
#
_symmetry.space_group_name_H-M   'P 1'
#
loop_
_entity.id
_entity.type
_entity.pdbx_description
1 polymer ?
#
loop_
_entity_poly.entity_id
_entity_poly.type
_entity_poly.pdbx_seq_one_letter_code
_entity_poly.pdbx_strand_id
1 'polypeptide(L)'
;MSATPDTHPAADAATHPTADTATRPANPVARKTIISGLSIHTQMSSVAGAPIVYLLGDVADNSPIQVPEGVSLVNVGVDLWEENFSPWCAPRVFAKGPNFGDGAQKTLDTLINQVIPWAESELSELPAYRALVGYSLAGLFSLWAGVTQAGVSPQVTRGCQPDNTPAATFQRIGAVSGSFWFPGLLDYVDQQLSGGAVGLTHAYLSLGDREARTPNPQIMHVRENAELLASKLQNAGITTTFELNRGNHFQNVEGRMQKALDWLVK
;
A
#
# COMPACT_ATOMS: atom_id res chain seq x y z
N MET A 1 -57.11 77.25 -4.39
CA MET A 1 -57.27 76.03 -5.11
C MET A 1 -55.89 75.38 -5.17
N SER A 2 -55.65 74.57 -4.24
CA SER A 2 -54.30 74.09 -3.94
C SER A 2 -54.19 72.58 -4.26
N ALA A 3 -53.28 72.22 -5.10
CA ALA A 3 -52.92 70.83 -5.38
C ALA A 3 -51.73 70.40 -4.58
N THR A 4 -51.94 69.40 -3.80
CA THR A 4 -50.83 68.67 -3.05
C THR A 4 -50.19 67.63 -3.95
N PRO A 5 -48.88 67.44 -3.88
CA PRO A 5 -48.19 66.37 -4.57
C PRO A 5 -48.09 65.09 -3.71
N ASP A 6 -48.43 63.98 -4.32
CA ASP A 6 -48.25 62.63 -3.79
C ASP A 6 -46.78 62.27 -3.65
N THR A 7 -46.40 61.79 -2.49
CA THR A 7 -45.10 61.17 -2.25
C THR A 7 -45.22 59.62 -2.21
N HIS A 8 -44.65 58.97 -3.20
CA HIS A 8 -44.43 57.52 -3.18
C HIS A 8 -43.25 57.15 -2.27
N PRO A 9 -43.36 56.12 -1.43
CA PRO A 9 -42.22 55.57 -0.74
C PRO A 9 -41.41 54.60 -1.61
N ALA A 10 -40.11 54.76 -1.56
CA ALA A 10 -39.14 53.89 -2.25
C ALA A 10 -39.16 52.46 -1.70
N ALA A 11 -39.10 51.51 -2.63
CA ALA A 11 -38.99 50.08 -2.33
C ALA A 11 -37.62 49.73 -1.75
N ASP A 12 -37.64 49.04 -0.60
CA ASP A 12 -36.50 48.50 0.09
C ASP A 12 -35.84 47.37 -0.77
N ALA A 13 -34.58 47.56 -1.11
CA ALA A 13 -33.76 46.54 -1.79
C ALA A 13 -33.31 45.47 -0.78
N ALA A 14 -33.94 44.34 -0.82
CA ALA A 14 -33.52 43.15 -0.07
C ALA A 14 -32.15 42.70 -0.54
N THR A 15 -31.14 42.92 0.27
CA THR A 15 -29.80 42.32 0.12
C THR A 15 -29.87 40.84 0.41
N HIS A 16 -29.70 40.02 -0.60
CA HIS A 16 -29.44 38.57 -0.43
C HIS A 16 -28.10 38.35 0.23
N PRO A 17 -27.96 37.54 1.31
CA PRO A 17 -26.68 37.12 1.80
C PRO A 17 -26.09 36.09 0.82
N THR A 18 -24.97 36.43 0.24
CA THR A 18 -24.10 35.48 -0.46
C THR A 18 -23.49 34.52 0.55
N ALA A 19 -24.03 33.32 0.63
CA ALA A 19 -23.40 32.22 1.34
C ALA A 19 -22.28 31.64 0.46
N ASP A 20 -21.10 32.20 0.58
CA ASP A 20 -19.87 31.57 0.11
C ASP A 20 -19.07 31.10 1.32
N THR A 21 -19.49 29.99 1.90
CA THR A 21 -18.68 29.21 2.83
C THR A 21 -18.08 28.04 2.03
N ALA A 22 -17.08 28.35 1.22
CA ALA A 22 -16.14 27.35 0.78
C ALA A 22 -15.45 26.81 2.05
N THR A 23 -15.93 25.66 2.53
CA THR A 23 -15.31 24.91 3.62
C THR A 23 -13.92 24.53 3.15
N ARG A 24 -12.91 25.20 3.69
CA ARG A 24 -11.49 24.84 3.53
C ARG A 24 -11.37 23.35 3.90
N PRO A 25 -10.79 22.50 3.04
CA PRO A 25 -10.63 21.10 3.36
C PRO A 25 -9.88 20.99 4.69
N ALA A 26 -10.43 20.22 5.62
CA ALA A 26 -9.77 19.95 6.89
C ALA A 26 -8.39 19.33 6.60
N ASN A 27 -7.36 19.79 7.29
CA ASN A 27 -6.02 19.19 7.18
C ASN A 27 -6.14 17.68 7.43
N PRO A 28 -5.41 16.85 6.66
CA PRO A 28 -5.41 15.40 6.88
C PRO A 28 -5.08 15.10 8.34
N VAL A 29 -5.95 14.34 9.00
CA VAL A 29 -5.77 14.01 10.42
C VAL A 29 -4.72 12.91 10.50
N ALA A 30 -3.54 13.25 11.01
CA ALA A 30 -2.51 12.28 11.33
C ALA A 30 -2.82 11.61 12.67
N ARG A 31 -2.88 10.29 12.71
CA ARG A 31 -3.07 9.50 13.94
C ARG A 31 -1.92 8.53 14.13
N LYS A 32 -1.58 8.24 15.40
CA LYS A 32 -0.54 7.27 15.77
C LYS A 32 -1.10 6.30 16.81
N THR A 33 -0.75 5.03 16.69
CA THR A 33 -1.10 3.99 17.68
C THR A 33 -0.16 2.79 17.59
N ILE A 34 -0.29 1.86 18.53
CA ILE A 34 0.34 0.53 18.47
C ILE A 34 -0.78 -0.50 18.44
N ILE A 35 -0.77 -1.39 17.46
CA ILE A 35 -1.75 -2.48 17.30
C ILE A 35 -0.99 -3.80 17.23
N SER A 36 -1.17 -4.67 18.24
CA SER A 36 -0.54 -6.00 18.31
C SER A 36 0.99 -5.98 18.09
N GLY A 37 1.68 -4.93 18.59
CA GLY A 37 3.12 -4.75 18.44
C GLY A 37 3.55 -4.06 17.13
N LEU A 38 2.61 -3.70 16.25
CA LEU A 38 2.89 -2.89 15.06
C LEU A 38 2.70 -1.41 15.39
N SER A 39 3.65 -0.56 15.06
CA SER A 39 3.51 0.89 15.16
C SER A 39 2.81 1.43 13.92
N ILE A 40 1.69 2.12 14.10
CA ILE A 40 0.84 2.61 13.00
C ILE A 40 0.82 4.13 13.00
N HIS A 41 1.15 4.72 11.86
CA HIS A 41 1.00 6.16 11.60
C HIS A 41 0.14 6.37 10.37
N THR A 42 -0.90 7.19 10.47
CA THR A 42 -1.77 7.51 9.33
C THR A 42 -1.63 8.96 8.90
N GLN A 43 -1.70 9.17 7.59
CA GLN A 43 -1.89 10.47 6.96
C GLN A 43 -3.01 10.31 5.94
N MET A 44 -4.23 10.62 6.35
CA MET A 44 -5.42 10.36 5.54
C MET A 44 -5.73 11.56 4.63
N SER A 45 -6.01 11.30 3.36
CA SER A 45 -6.52 12.29 2.42
C SER A 45 -7.93 12.75 2.80
N SER A 46 -8.25 14.00 2.52
CA SER A 46 -9.61 14.53 2.66
C SER A 46 -10.51 14.21 1.47
N VAL A 47 -9.97 13.58 0.44
CA VAL A 47 -10.72 13.19 -0.77
C VAL A 47 -11.50 11.92 -0.48
N ALA A 48 -12.82 11.94 -0.70
CA ALA A 48 -13.68 10.78 -0.54
C ALA A 48 -13.28 9.66 -1.53
N GLY A 49 -13.23 8.41 -1.06
CA GLY A 49 -12.79 7.29 -1.87
C GLY A 49 -11.30 7.29 -2.26
N ALA A 50 -10.48 8.18 -1.67
CA ALA A 50 -9.04 8.23 -1.94
C ALA A 50 -8.39 6.85 -1.75
N PRO A 51 -7.46 6.43 -2.65
CA PRO A 51 -6.72 5.20 -2.46
C PRO A 51 -5.84 5.27 -1.21
N ILE A 52 -5.56 4.12 -0.61
CA ILE A 52 -4.71 4.01 0.57
C ILE A 52 -3.49 3.16 0.26
N VAL A 53 -2.31 3.68 0.61
CA VAL A 53 -1.06 2.93 0.58
C VAL A 53 -0.67 2.53 2.00
N TYR A 54 -0.57 1.24 2.24
CA TYR A 54 0.02 0.65 3.45
C TYR A 54 1.51 0.44 3.19
N LEU A 55 2.34 1.26 3.83
CA LEU A 55 3.80 1.26 3.67
C LEU A 55 4.44 0.52 4.84
N LEU A 56 5.08 -0.60 4.55
CA LEU A 56 5.71 -1.48 5.54
C LEU A 56 7.15 -1.07 5.82
N GLY A 57 7.49 -0.97 7.09
CA GLY A 57 8.82 -0.63 7.59
C GLY A 57 8.81 0.70 8.34
N ASP A 58 9.89 0.95 9.08
CA ASP A 58 10.09 2.22 9.79
C ASP A 58 10.35 3.34 8.79
N VAL A 59 9.28 4.04 8.43
CA VAL A 59 9.42 5.32 7.76
C VAL A 59 9.48 6.37 8.86
N ALA A 60 10.67 6.88 9.12
CA ALA A 60 10.88 7.94 10.11
C ALA A 60 9.94 9.12 9.84
N ASP A 61 9.52 9.83 10.90
CA ASP A 61 8.65 11.03 10.81
C ASP A 61 9.18 12.09 9.82
N ASN A 62 10.46 12.03 9.46
CA ASN A 62 11.12 12.90 8.49
C ASN A 62 11.50 12.17 7.19
N SER A 63 10.80 11.11 6.84
CA SER A 63 11.06 10.41 5.57
C SER A 63 10.90 11.37 4.38
N PRO A 64 11.81 11.33 3.42
CA PRO A 64 11.70 12.12 2.19
C PRO A 64 10.62 11.58 1.24
N ILE A 65 9.95 10.47 1.57
CA ILE A 65 8.87 9.92 0.77
C ILE A 65 7.69 10.89 0.78
N GLN A 66 7.32 11.37 -0.40
CA GLN A 66 6.20 12.28 -0.59
C GLN A 66 4.95 11.50 -0.94
N VAL A 67 3.89 11.71 -0.17
CA VAL A 67 2.58 11.13 -0.48
C VAL A 67 1.94 11.98 -1.59
N PRO A 68 1.57 11.38 -2.74
CA PRO A 68 0.88 12.11 -3.79
C PRO A 68 -0.43 12.72 -3.30
N GLU A 69 -0.80 13.87 -3.86
CA GLU A 69 -2.07 14.51 -3.54
C GLU A 69 -3.26 13.56 -3.82
N GLY A 70 -4.23 13.55 -2.94
CA GLY A 70 -5.39 12.66 -3.08
C GLY A 70 -5.14 11.21 -2.66
N VAL A 71 -3.99 10.88 -2.09
CA VAL A 71 -3.65 9.54 -1.59
C VAL A 71 -3.55 9.55 -0.07
N SER A 72 -4.05 8.50 0.58
CA SER A 72 -3.86 8.26 2.01
C SER A 72 -2.66 7.34 2.23
N LEU A 73 -1.89 7.59 3.31
CA LEU A 73 -0.77 6.76 3.72
C LEU A 73 -1.02 6.17 5.11
N VAL A 74 -0.77 4.87 5.24
CA VAL A 74 -0.71 4.16 6.52
C VAL A 74 0.68 3.53 6.64
N ASN A 75 1.51 4.09 7.51
CA ASN A 75 2.82 3.55 7.83
C ASN A 75 2.69 2.45 8.88
N VAL A 76 3.35 1.31 8.65
CA VAL A 76 3.33 0.14 9.54
C VAL A 76 4.75 -0.23 9.90
N GLY A 77 5.19 0.18 11.09
CA GLY A 77 6.49 -0.19 11.66
C GLY A 77 6.44 -1.56 12.33
N VAL A 78 7.54 -2.31 12.24
CA VAL A 78 7.69 -3.69 12.73
C VAL A 78 9.03 -3.86 13.42
N ASP A 79 9.04 -4.34 14.67
CA ASP A 79 10.27 -4.52 15.45
C ASP A 79 11.03 -5.81 15.07
N LEU A 80 10.32 -6.92 14.86
CA LEU A 80 10.90 -8.23 14.56
C LEU A 80 10.82 -8.51 13.06
N TRP A 81 11.75 -7.92 12.30
CA TRP A 81 11.73 -7.89 10.84
C TRP A 81 11.73 -9.29 10.21
N GLU A 82 12.68 -10.15 10.58
CA GLU A 82 12.82 -11.50 10.05
C GLU A 82 11.70 -12.43 10.49
N GLU A 83 11.10 -12.19 11.64
CA GLU A 83 9.95 -12.95 12.12
C GLU A 83 8.69 -12.53 11.38
N ASN A 84 8.37 -11.25 11.40
CA ASN A 84 7.06 -10.74 10.98
C ASN A 84 6.84 -10.74 9.47
N PHE A 85 7.91 -10.69 8.66
CA PHE A 85 7.80 -10.61 7.20
C PHE A 85 8.18 -11.90 6.46
N SER A 86 8.56 -12.95 7.18
CA SER A 86 8.89 -14.24 6.56
C SER A 86 7.68 -15.16 6.51
N PRO A 87 7.33 -15.67 5.31
CA PRO A 87 6.16 -16.54 5.12
C PRO A 87 6.29 -17.90 5.80
N TRP A 88 7.51 -18.39 5.93
CA TRP A 88 7.87 -19.66 6.57
C TRP A 88 9.31 -19.63 7.08
N CYS A 89 9.63 -20.54 7.98
CA CYS A 89 10.98 -20.64 8.54
C CYS A 89 12.01 -20.93 7.44
N ALA A 90 13.13 -20.20 7.48
CA ALA A 90 14.26 -20.42 6.60
C ALA A 90 15.59 -20.13 7.32
N PRO A 91 16.70 -20.78 6.92
CA PRO A 91 18.01 -20.47 7.46
C PRO A 91 18.43 -19.04 7.11
N ARG A 92 19.17 -18.41 8.03
CA ARG A 92 19.77 -17.09 7.78
C ARG A 92 20.69 -17.12 6.56
N VAL A 93 20.70 -16.06 5.80
CA VAL A 93 21.61 -15.85 4.66
C VAL A 93 22.79 -14.94 4.99
N PHE A 94 22.72 -14.21 6.11
CA PHE A 94 23.78 -13.35 6.60
C PHE A 94 24.41 -13.94 7.85
N ALA A 95 25.74 -13.96 7.93
CA ALA A 95 26.48 -14.62 9.01
C ALA A 95 26.10 -14.13 10.41
N LYS A 96 25.70 -12.87 10.57
CA LYS A 96 25.34 -12.24 11.84
C LYS A 96 23.83 -12.06 12.04
N GLY A 97 23.01 -12.42 11.06
CA GLY A 97 21.54 -12.30 11.16
C GLY A 97 20.91 -13.47 11.94
N PRO A 98 19.67 -13.33 12.41
CA PRO A 98 18.87 -14.45 12.90
C PRO A 98 18.42 -15.35 11.75
N ASN A 99 17.84 -16.51 12.07
CA ASN A 99 17.06 -17.27 11.11
C ASN A 99 15.75 -16.51 10.80
N PHE A 100 15.15 -16.79 9.65
CA PHE A 100 13.84 -16.29 9.30
C PHE A 100 12.76 -17.09 10.02
N GLY A 101 11.72 -16.38 10.51
CA GLY A 101 10.59 -16.97 11.17
C GLY A 101 9.47 -17.38 10.19
N ASP A 102 8.23 -17.43 10.71
CA ASP A 102 7.02 -17.78 9.96
C ASP A 102 5.82 -16.86 10.30
N GLY A 103 6.12 -15.68 10.86
CA GLY A 103 5.13 -14.74 11.39
C GLY A 103 4.35 -13.95 10.34
N ALA A 104 4.65 -14.09 9.03
CA ALA A 104 3.99 -13.31 7.98
C ALA A 104 2.47 -13.47 7.98
N GLN A 105 1.95 -14.70 8.19
CA GLN A 105 0.49 -14.92 8.25
C GLN A 105 -0.14 -14.13 9.41
N LYS A 106 0.47 -14.14 10.58
CA LYS A 106 0.00 -13.38 11.76
C LYS A 106 0.04 -11.88 11.49
N THR A 107 1.08 -11.39 10.80
CA THR A 107 1.20 -9.98 10.41
C THR A 107 0.10 -9.61 9.41
N LEU A 108 -0.16 -10.43 8.40
CA LEU A 108 -1.23 -10.23 7.44
C LEU A 108 -2.61 -10.22 8.11
N ASP A 109 -2.87 -11.17 9.00
CA ASP A 109 -4.13 -11.23 9.78
C ASP A 109 -4.31 -9.99 10.66
N THR A 110 -3.24 -9.50 11.26
CA THR A 110 -3.27 -8.25 12.05
C THR A 110 -3.56 -7.04 11.17
N LEU A 111 -2.93 -6.95 9.99
CA LEU A 111 -3.21 -5.88 9.02
C LEU A 111 -4.68 -5.89 8.62
N ILE A 112 -5.22 -7.05 8.23
CA ILE A 112 -6.58 -7.17 7.72
C ILE A 112 -7.63 -6.94 8.80
N ASN A 113 -7.45 -7.56 9.96
CA ASN A 113 -8.51 -7.61 10.98
C ASN A 113 -8.43 -6.49 12.02
N GLN A 114 -7.30 -5.79 12.14
CA GLN A 114 -7.11 -4.76 13.16
C GLN A 114 -6.63 -3.43 12.59
N VAL A 115 -5.57 -3.42 11.78
CA VAL A 115 -4.96 -2.17 11.27
C VAL A 115 -5.88 -1.49 10.27
N ILE A 116 -6.36 -2.21 9.25
CA ILE A 116 -7.26 -1.67 8.22
C ILE A 116 -8.55 -1.11 8.86
N PRO A 117 -9.29 -1.87 9.70
CA PRO A 117 -10.49 -1.34 10.34
C PRO A 117 -10.22 -0.09 11.19
N TRP A 118 -9.09 -0.04 11.89
CA TRP A 118 -8.72 1.12 12.70
C TRP A 118 -8.34 2.33 11.82
N ALA A 119 -7.49 2.12 10.82
CA ALA A 119 -7.02 3.19 9.94
C ALA A 119 -8.18 3.83 9.15
N GLU A 120 -9.13 3.01 8.71
CA GLU A 120 -10.23 3.41 7.85
C GLU A 120 -11.53 3.73 8.62
N SER A 121 -11.51 3.69 9.97
CA SER A 121 -12.71 3.88 10.81
C SER A 121 -13.44 5.21 10.61
N GLU A 122 -12.73 6.24 10.15
CA GLU A 122 -13.27 7.61 9.98
C GLU A 122 -13.55 7.95 8.51
N LEU A 123 -13.34 7.02 7.59
CA LEU A 123 -13.65 7.24 6.19
C LEU A 123 -15.16 7.26 5.94
N SER A 124 -15.63 8.24 5.19
CA SER A 124 -17.02 8.31 4.74
C SER A 124 -17.32 7.32 3.62
N GLU A 125 -16.31 6.98 2.82
CA GLU A 125 -16.39 6.05 1.69
C GLU A 125 -15.23 5.06 1.73
N LEU A 126 -15.44 3.87 1.17
CA LEU A 126 -14.37 2.89 1.00
C LEU A 126 -13.31 3.42 0.03
N PRO A 127 -12.02 3.10 0.25
CA PRO A 127 -10.96 3.50 -0.67
C PRO A 127 -11.16 2.86 -2.03
N ALA A 128 -10.80 3.58 -3.10
CA ALA A 128 -10.85 3.07 -4.47
C ALA A 128 -10.04 1.76 -4.63
N TYR A 129 -8.92 1.67 -3.94
CA TYR A 129 -8.11 0.46 -3.78
C TYR A 129 -7.16 0.62 -2.58
N ARG A 130 -6.61 -0.50 -2.15
CA ARG A 130 -5.51 -0.55 -1.18
C ARG A 130 -4.26 -1.06 -1.86
N ALA A 131 -3.13 -0.38 -1.62
CA ALA A 131 -1.81 -0.82 -2.04
C ALA A 131 -1.00 -1.24 -0.81
N LEU A 132 -0.21 -2.31 -0.92
CA LEU A 132 0.74 -2.76 0.10
C LEU A 132 2.15 -2.65 -0.45
N VAL A 133 3.00 -1.85 0.18
CA VAL A 133 4.33 -1.55 -0.33
C VAL A 133 5.38 -1.83 0.74
N GLY A 134 6.45 -2.52 0.36
CA GLY A 134 7.56 -2.80 1.26
C GLY A 134 8.89 -2.88 0.54
N TYR A 135 9.97 -2.72 1.32
CA TYR A 135 11.35 -2.83 0.88
C TYR A 135 11.99 -4.09 1.45
N SER A 136 12.88 -4.75 0.68
CA SER A 136 13.64 -5.91 1.14
C SER A 136 12.73 -7.07 1.55
N LEU A 137 12.79 -7.52 2.80
CA LEU A 137 11.92 -8.58 3.33
C LEU A 137 10.46 -8.14 3.42
N ALA A 138 10.18 -6.87 3.70
CA ALA A 138 8.83 -6.31 3.59
C ALA A 138 8.34 -6.27 2.13
N GLY A 139 9.24 -6.16 1.16
CA GLY A 139 8.92 -6.33 -0.28
C GLY A 139 8.55 -7.78 -0.63
N LEU A 140 9.27 -8.77 -0.07
CA LEU A 140 8.88 -10.17 -0.13
C LEU A 140 7.47 -10.36 0.44
N PHE A 141 7.23 -9.82 1.65
CA PHE A 141 5.93 -9.90 2.31
C PHE A 141 4.81 -9.27 1.46
N SER A 142 5.04 -8.09 0.86
CA SER A 142 4.04 -7.43 0.00
C SER A 142 3.65 -8.31 -1.19
N LEU A 143 4.61 -8.94 -1.85
CA LEU A 143 4.34 -9.87 -2.95
C LEU A 143 3.60 -11.11 -2.45
N TRP A 144 4.11 -11.74 -1.39
CA TRP A 144 3.50 -12.92 -0.78
C TRP A 144 2.06 -12.66 -0.36
N ALA A 145 1.82 -11.57 0.38
CA ALA A 145 0.47 -11.18 0.81
C ALA A 145 -0.46 -10.90 -0.38
N GLY A 146 0.04 -10.26 -1.44
CA GLY A 146 -0.73 -9.96 -2.64
C GLY A 146 -1.25 -11.21 -3.36
N VAL A 147 -0.46 -12.28 -3.41
CA VAL A 147 -0.86 -13.54 -4.07
C VAL A 147 -1.60 -14.51 -3.13
N THR A 148 -1.45 -14.36 -1.80
CA THR A 148 -2.08 -15.24 -0.79
C THR A 148 -3.57 -14.95 -0.58
N GLN A 149 -4.09 -13.82 -0.99
CA GLN A 149 -5.41 -13.28 -0.62
C GLN A 149 -6.62 -14.06 -1.09
N ALA A 150 -6.46 -15.13 -1.84
CA ALA A 150 -7.56 -15.95 -2.28
C ALA A 150 -8.30 -16.57 -1.09
N GLY A 151 -9.29 -15.87 -0.56
CA GLY A 151 -10.20 -16.40 0.46
C GLY A 151 -10.34 -15.62 1.76
N VAL A 152 -9.78 -14.42 1.90
CA VAL A 152 -9.82 -13.68 3.16
C VAL A 152 -10.77 -12.49 3.09
N SER A 153 -11.77 -12.62 3.90
CA SER A 153 -12.65 -11.71 4.62
C SER A 153 -14.01 -11.40 4.02
N PRO A 154 -15.09 -11.96 4.62
CA PRO A 154 -16.47 -11.58 4.32
C PRO A 154 -16.89 -10.23 4.93
N GLN A 155 -16.04 -9.54 5.68
CA GLN A 155 -16.47 -8.39 6.49
C GLN A 155 -16.34 -7.02 5.82
N VAL A 156 -15.75 -6.91 4.64
CA VAL A 156 -15.59 -5.63 3.91
C VAL A 156 -16.58 -5.51 2.73
N THR A 157 -17.44 -6.49 2.51
CA THR A 157 -18.48 -6.42 1.48
C THR A 157 -19.70 -5.64 1.98
N ARG A 158 -19.61 -4.31 2.00
CA ARG A 158 -20.79 -3.43 1.92
C ARG A 158 -20.95 -2.97 0.47
N GLY A 159 -21.60 -3.80 -0.34
CA GLY A 159 -21.96 -3.44 -1.70
C GLY A 159 -21.93 -4.64 -2.62
N CYS A 160 -23.05 -4.92 -3.28
CA CYS A 160 -23.23 -5.96 -4.27
C CYS A 160 -22.18 -5.85 -5.39
N GLN A 161 -21.19 -6.71 -5.39
CA GLN A 161 -20.39 -6.99 -6.57
C GLN A 161 -21.13 -8.08 -7.36
N PRO A 162 -21.40 -7.88 -8.67
CA PRO A 162 -22.18 -8.85 -9.47
C PRO A 162 -21.40 -10.10 -9.87
N ASP A 163 -20.11 -10.16 -9.60
CA ASP A 163 -19.22 -11.26 -9.89
C ASP A 163 -18.66 -11.83 -8.58
N ASN A 164 -18.82 -13.14 -8.38
CA ASN A 164 -18.37 -13.89 -7.20
C ASN A 164 -16.83 -13.93 -7.03
N THR A 165 -16.08 -12.97 -7.54
CA THR A 165 -14.64 -12.87 -7.30
C THR A 165 -14.42 -12.33 -5.89
N PRO A 166 -13.70 -13.04 -5.01
CA PRO A 166 -13.36 -12.50 -3.68
C PRO A 166 -12.62 -11.17 -3.85
N ALA A 167 -13.15 -10.11 -3.25
CA ALA A 167 -12.47 -8.83 -3.27
C ALA A 167 -11.14 -8.95 -2.52
N ALA A 168 -10.02 -8.81 -3.21
CA ALA A 168 -8.72 -8.78 -2.57
C ALA A 168 -8.65 -7.64 -1.57
N THR A 169 -8.00 -7.87 -0.44
CA THR A 169 -7.75 -6.82 0.56
C THR A 169 -6.82 -5.75 -0.01
N PHE A 170 -5.74 -6.18 -0.68
CA PHE A 170 -4.81 -5.31 -1.38
C PHE A 170 -4.87 -5.59 -2.88
N GLN A 171 -5.33 -4.63 -3.67
CA GLN A 171 -5.43 -4.74 -5.13
C GLN A 171 -4.12 -4.41 -5.83
N ARG A 172 -3.20 -3.70 -5.15
CA ARG A 172 -1.91 -3.29 -5.69
C ARG A 172 -0.78 -3.62 -4.72
N ILE A 173 0.37 -4.05 -5.24
CA ILE A 173 1.56 -4.32 -4.41
C ILE A 173 2.81 -3.64 -4.98
N GLY A 174 3.70 -3.22 -4.06
CA GLY A 174 5.04 -2.77 -4.37
C GLY A 174 6.09 -3.57 -3.60
N ALA A 175 6.90 -4.34 -4.32
CA ALA A 175 8.00 -5.12 -3.77
C ALA A 175 9.33 -4.49 -4.20
N VAL A 176 9.79 -3.51 -3.41
CA VAL A 176 10.98 -2.70 -3.72
C VAL A 176 12.22 -3.40 -3.20
N SER A 177 13.18 -3.68 -4.10
CA SER A 177 14.36 -4.48 -3.76
C SER A 177 14.01 -5.74 -2.96
N GLY A 178 12.88 -6.38 -3.36
CA GLY A 178 12.31 -7.50 -2.62
C GLY A 178 13.26 -8.67 -2.48
N SER A 179 13.17 -9.39 -1.35
CA SER A 179 13.98 -10.59 -1.09
C SER A 179 13.53 -11.79 -1.95
N PHE A 180 13.56 -11.61 -3.28
CA PHE A 180 13.08 -12.62 -4.24
C PHE A 180 13.95 -13.89 -4.31
N TRP A 181 15.04 -13.90 -3.57
CA TRP A 181 15.89 -15.07 -3.32
C TRP A 181 15.34 -15.99 -2.22
N PHE A 182 14.24 -15.63 -1.54
CA PHE A 182 13.72 -16.38 -0.41
C PHE A 182 13.32 -17.80 -0.83
N PRO A 183 13.77 -18.84 -0.09
CA PRO A 183 13.58 -20.22 -0.50
C PRO A 183 12.11 -20.60 -0.69
N GLY A 184 11.74 -21.21 -1.81
CA GLY A 184 10.38 -21.67 -2.09
C GLY A 184 9.41 -20.59 -2.59
N LEU A 185 9.83 -19.32 -2.68
CA LEU A 185 8.96 -18.22 -3.11
C LEU A 185 8.39 -18.43 -4.51
N LEU A 186 9.21 -18.85 -5.47
CA LEU A 186 8.79 -19.05 -6.86
C LEU A 186 7.70 -20.13 -6.99
N ASP A 187 7.90 -21.25 -6.30
CA ASP A 187 6.96 -22.37 -6.30
C ASP A 187 5.65 -21.98 -5.62
N TYR A 188 5.75 -21.23 -4.53
CA TYR A 188 4.58 -20.72 -3.83
C TYR A 188 3.74 -19.79 -4.72
N VAL A 189 4.38 -18.81 -5.38
CA VAL A 189 3.69 -17.89 -6.30
C VAL A 189 3.01 -18.67 -7.44
N ASP A 190 3.68 -19.67 -8.03
CA ASP A 190 3.08 -20.53 -9.05
C ASP A 190 1.84 -21.25 -8.55
N GLN A 191 1.91 -21.81 -7.36
CA GLN A 191 0.78 -22.51 -6.75
C GLN A 191 -0.42 -21.57 -6.55
N GLN A 192 -0.18 -20.37 -6.02
CA GLN A 192 -1.24 -19.40 -5.78
C GLN A 192 -1.89 -18.93 -7.09
N LEU A 193 -1.09 -18.60 -8.10
CA LEU A 193 -1.60 -18.12 -9.39
C LEU A 193 -2.33 -19.23 -10.17
N SER A 194 -1.93 -20.50 -10.00
CA SER A 194 -2.61 -21.65 -10.60
C SER A 194 -3.96 -21.96 -9.94
N GLY A 195 -4.18 -21.50 -8.70
CA GLY A 195 -5.42 -21.68 -7.95
C GLY A 195 -6.57 -20.77 -8.39
N GLY A 196 -6.34 -19.83 -9.28
CA GLY A 196 -7.34 -18.90 -9.80
C GLY A 196 -7.00 -17.41 -9.53
N ALA A 197 -8.00 -16.54 -9.74
CA ALA A 197 -7.82 -15.12 -9.59
C ALA A 197 -7.51 -14.74 -8.14
N VAL A 198 -6.37 -14.11 -7.90
CA VAL A 198 -5.93 -13.64 -6.57
C VAL A 198 -6.46 -12.25 -6.20
N GLY A 199 -7.20 -11.59 -7.11
CA GLY A 199 -7.75 -10.24 -6.91
C GLY A 199 -6.69 -9.12 -6.93
N LEU A 200 -5.42 -9.46 -7.10
CA LEU A 200 -4.34 -8.51 -7.33
C LEU A 200 -4.43 -7.99 -8.77
N THR A 201 -4.39 -6.67 -8.93
CA THR A 201 -4.51 -6.03 -10.26
C THR A 201 -3.20 -5.42 -10.74
N HIS A 202 -2.36 -4.92 -9.83
CA HIS A 202 -1.11 -4.25 -10.15
C HIS A 202 0.03 -4.72 -9.26
N ALA A 203 1.19 -4.95 -9.84
CA ALA A 203 2.41 -5.31 -9.13
C ALA A 203 3.62 -4.50 -9.64
N TYR A 204 4.27 -3.79 -8.74
CA TYR A 204 5.55 -3.15 -9.00
C TYR A 204 6.67 -3.93 -8.32
N LEU A 205 7.59 -4.46 -9.08
CA LEU A 205 8.79 -5.15 -8.60
C LEU A 205 10.01 -4.33 -8.96
N SER A 206 10.99 -4.23 -8.08
CA SER A 206 12.26 -3.59 -8.44
C SER A 206 13.45 -4.20 -7.73
N LEU A 207 14.64 -3.97 -8.30
CA LEU A 207 15.95 -4.30 -7.72
C LEU A 207 16.96 -3.22 -8.05
N GLY A 208 18.07 -3.20 -7.32
CA GLY A 208 19.29 -2.53 -7.76
C GLY A 208 20.04 -3.38 -8.78
N ASP A 209 20.63 -2.77 -9.79
CA ASP A 209 21.36 -3.43 -10.89
C ASP A 209 22.63 -4.19 -10.43
N ARG A 210 23.01 -4.02 -9.14
CA ARG A 210 24.17 -4.68 -8.51
C ARG A 210 23.80 -5.61 -7.38
N GLU A 211 22.52 -5.84 -7.08
CA GLU A 211 22.10 -6.70 -5.97
C GLU A 211 22.48 -8.18 -6.19
N ALA A 212 22.44 -8.64 -7.43
CA ALA A 212 22.89 -10.00 -7.78
C ALA A 212 24.42 -10.16 -7.81
N ARG A 213 25.21 -9.07 -7.67
CA ARG A 213 26.68 -9.13 -7.64
C ARG A 213 27.18 -9.50 -6.24
N THR A 214 26.95 -10.72 -5.83
CA THR A 214 27.31 -11.26 -4.53
C THR A 214 27.82 -12.69 -4.65
N PRO A 215 28.79 -13.12 -3.83
CA PRO A 215 29.23 -14.51 -3.79
C PRO A 215 28.22 -15.41 -3.04
N ASN A 216 27.20 -14.87 -2.41
CA ASN A 216 26.19 -15.65 -1.70
C ASN A 216 25.30 -16.41 -2.69
N PRO A 217 25.33 -17.77 -2.70
CA PRO A 217 24.64 -18.58 -3.70
C PRO A 217 23.12 -18.47 -3.61
N GLN A 218 22.56 -18.07 -2.48
CA GLN A 218 21.12 -17.84 -2.33
C GLN A 218 20.67 -16.50 -2.95
N ILE A 219 21.50 -15.47 -2.86
CA ILE A 219 21.16 -14.12 -3.30
C ILE A 219 21.54 -13.86 -4.77
N MET A 220 22.57 -14.54 -5.29
CA MET A 220 23.11 -14.27 -6.64
C MET A 220 22.09 -14.39 -7.77
N HIS A 221 21.02 -15.16 -7.58
CA HIS A 221 19.94 -15.35 -8.54
C HIS A 221 18.73 -14.42 -8.31
N VAL A 222 18.85 -13.40 -7.43
CA VAL A 222 17.73 -12.52 -7.09
C VAL A 222 17.13 -11.81 -8.30
N ARG A 223 17.97 -11.48 -9.30
CA ARG A 223 17.53 -10.82 -10.53
C ARG A 223 16.72 -11.75 -11.42
N GLU A 224 17.22 -12.93 -11.69
CA GLU A 224 16.54 -13.96 -12.49
C GLU A 224 15.19 -14.32 -11.85
N ASN A 225 15.17 -14.45 -10.52
CA ASN A 225 13.94 -14.70 -9.78
C ASN A 225 12.94 -13.56 -9.92
N ALA A 226 13.39 -12.29 -9.84
CA ALA A 226 12.51 -11.13 -10.02
C ALA A 226 11.91 -11.05 -11.43
N GLU A 227 12.73 -11.29 -12.46
CA GLU A 227 12.28 -11.33 -13.87
C GLU A 227 11.25 -12.45 -14.08
N LEU A 228 11.49 -13.62 -13.48
CA LEU A 228 10.58 -14.76 -13.54
C LEU A 228 9.27 -14.47 -12.81
N LEU A 229 9.31 -13.89 -11.61
CA LEU A 229 8.12 -13.47 -10.85
C LEU A 229 7.29 -12.46 -11.64
N ALA A 230 7.92 -11.45 -12.23
CA ALA A 230 7.23 -10.48 -13.06
C ALA A 230 6.51 -11.13 -14.24
N SER A 231 7.18 -12.07 -14.94
CA SER A 231 6.57 -12.82 -16.04
C SER A 231 5.39 -13.67 -15.59
N LYS A 232 5.48 -14.34 -14.42
CA LYS A 232 4.39 -15.16 -13.88
C LYS A 232 3.16 -14.31 -13.55
N LEU A 233 3.35 -13.17 -12.92
CA LEU A 233 2.27 -12.21 -12.60
C LEU A 233 1.62 -11.66 -13.87
N GLN A 234 2.41 -11.27 -14.89
CA GLN A 234 1.90 -10.82 -16.19
C GLN A 234 1.07 -11.92 -16.89
N ASN A 235 1.55 -13.15 -16.90
CA ASN A 235 0.84 -14.28 -17.48
C ASN A 235 -0.48 -14.59 -16.76
N ALA A 236 -0.59 -14.26 -15.48
CA ALA A 236 -1.82 -14.34 -14.71
C ALA A 236 -2.76 -13.11 -14.91
N GLY A 237 -2.44 -12.20 -15.83
CA GLY A 237 -3.26 -11.03 -16.15
C GLY A 237 -3.07 -9.83 -15.22
N ILE A 238 -2.07 -9.87 -14.34
CA ILE A 238 -1.76 -8.78 -13.42
C ILE A 238 -0.88 -7.73 -14.14
N THR A 239 -1.30 -6.47 -14.13
CA THR A 239 -0.50 -5.36 -14.66
C THR A 239 0.79 -5.25 -13.85
N THR A 240 1.92 -5.64 -14.44
CA THR A 240 3.18 -5.79 -13.71
C THR A 240 4.32 -5.01 -14.37
N THR A 241 5.08 -4.29 -13.55
CA THR A 241 6.34 -3.65 -13.93
C THR A 241 7.49 -4.22 -13.11
N PHE A 242 8.60 -4.54 -13.78
CA PHE A 242 9.89 -4.82 -13.15
C PHE A 242 10.89 -3.75 -13.53
N GLU A 243 11.46 -3.05 -12.54
CA GLU A 243 12.42 -1.97 -12.76
C GLU A 243 13.79 -2.27 -12.14
N LEU A 244 14.86 -2.12 -12.93
CA LEU A 244 16.24 -2.11 -12.44
C LEU A 244 16.68 -0.68 -12.13
N ASN A 245 16.94 -0.42 -10.85
CA ASN A 245 17.48 0.84 -10.39
C ASN A 245 19.00 0.79 -10.30
N ARG A 246 19.67 1.93 -10.46
CA ARG A 246 21.13 1.98 -10.30
C ARG A 246 21.51 1.75 -8.84
N GLY A 247 22.47 0.85 -8.58
CA GLY A 247 23.09 0.66 -7.27
C GLY A 247 22.90 -0.73 -6.67
N ASN A 248 23.38 -0.91 -5.44
CA ASN A 248 23.22 -2.12 -4.65
C ASN A 248 21.94 -2.03 -3.79
N HIS A 249 21.71 -3.05 -2.94
CA HIS A 249 20.55 -3.16 -2.09
C HIS A 249 20.29 -1.92 -1.21
N PHE A 250 21.31 -1.28 -0.69
CA PHE A 250 21.20 -0.20 0.29
C PHE A 250 21.29 1.21 -0.30
N GLN A 251 21.37 1.35 -1.61
CA GLN A 251 21.52 2.65 -2.26
C GLN A 251 20.17 3.21 -2.75
N ASN A 252 19.93 4.49 -2.41
CA ASN A 252 18.75 5.25 -2.84
C ASN A 252 17.42 4.53 -2.54
N VAL A 253 17.28 4.00 -1.33
CA VAL A 253 16.09 3.26 -0.89
C VAL A 253 14.83 4.12 -1.01
N GLU A 254 14.87 5.35 -0.47
CA GLU A 254 13.74 6.28 -0.50
C GLU A 254 13.32 6.62 -1.92
N GLY A 255 14.28 6.88 -2.81
CA GLY A 255 13.97 7.17 -4.22
C GLY A 255 13.34 5.99 -4.96
N ARG A 256 13.72 4.75 -4.62
CA ARG A 256 13.08 3.54 -5.15
C ARG A 256 11.69 3.33 -4.60
N MET A 257 11.50 3.58 -3.30
CA MET A 257 10.18 3.53 -2.66
C MET A 257 9.24 4.59 -3.28
N GLN A 258 9.75 5.82 -3.51
CA GLN A 258 8.98 6.88 -4.18
C GLN A 258 8.51 6.45 -5.57
N LYS A 259 9.40 5.86 -6.38
CA LYS A 259 9.03 5.35 -7.72
C LYS A 259 7.92 4.30 -7.66
N ALA A 260 7.98 3.39 -6.68
CA ALA A 260 6.94 2.39 -6.49
C ALA A 260 5.59 3.05 -6.15
N LEU A 261 5.60 4.02 -5.22
CA LEU A 261 4.42 4.81 -4.87
C LEU A 261 3.85 5.53 -6.09
N ASP A 262 4.69 6.30 -6.81
CA ASP A 262 4.25 7.07 -7.98
C ASP A 262 3.66 6.18 -9.09
N TRP A 263 4.16 4.95 -9.22
CA TRP A 263 3.62 3.99 -10.19
C TRP A 263 2.31 3.37 -9.73
N LEU A 264 2.19 3.05 -8.46
CA LEU A 264 1.01 2.37 -7.90
C LEU A 264 -0.21 3.27 -7.75
N VAL A 265 -0.03 4.60 -7.73
CA VAL A 265 -1.14 5.55 -7.55
C VAL A 265 -1.60 6.19 -8.86
N LYS A 266 -1.02 5.79 -9.97
CA LYS A 266 -1.49 6.13 -11.32
C LYS A 266 -2.69 5.25 -11.65
#